data_61fbb18b277f9ae919c406db9421bdcf
#
_entry.id   61fbb18b277f9ae919c406db9421bdcf
#
_cell.length_a   1.000
_cell.length_b   1.000
_cell.length_c   1.000
_cell.angle_alpha   90.00
_cell.angle_beta   90.00
_cell.angle_gamma   90.00
#
_symmetry.space_group_name_H-M   'P 1'
#
loop_
_entity.id
_entity.type
_entity.pdbx_description
1 polymer ?
#
loop_
_entity_poly.entity_id
_entity_poly.type
_entity_poly.pdbx_seq_one_letter_code
_entity_poly.pdbx_strand_id
1 'polypeptide(L)'
;MKRGALVLAVALLAGLGAFYGLRWQRNHEHTKHTGVALDALPELRWLQSDLGLTDTQFAKVKELHRSYRPKCVEMCRRIAEAHEKIESFATSSRTISPEYQAALKEHADIHVECQEAMLRHLYETAATLNPEQAERYLKTMLPFALDFSHSESGNLHKP
;
A
#
# COMPACT_ATOMS: atom_id res chain seq x y z
N MET A 1 16.42 -0.21 -51.15
CA MET A 1 16.87 -0.52 -49.77
C MET A 1 16.60 0.63 -48.74
N LYS A 2 16.64 1.91 -49.13
CA LYS A 2 16.46 3.06 -48.17
C LYS A 2 15.03 3.21 -47.61
N ARG A 3 13.97 2.84 -48.38
CA ARG A 3 12.57 2.95 -47.94
C ARG A 3 12.16 1.92 -46.89
N GLY A 4 12.71 0.71 -46.92
CA GLY A 4 12.45 -0.32 -45.90
C GLY A 4 13.07 0.00 -44.54
N ALA A 5 14.29 0.56 -44.54
CA ALA A 5 14.95 1.00 -43.33
C ALA A 5 14.21 2.16 -42.64
N LEU A 6 13.63 3.07 -43.41
CA LEU A 6 12.83 4.18 -42.91
C LEU A 6 11.55 3.69 -42.19
N VAL A 7 10.86 2.72 -42.79
CA VAL A 7 9.63 2.13 -42.20
C VAL A 7 9.95 1.41 -40.90
N LEU A 8 11.04 0.65 -40.85
CA LEU A 8 11.48 -0.02 -39.63
C LEU A 8 11.87 0.97 -38.50
N ALA A 9 12.56 2.06 -38.85
CA ALA A 9 12.93 3.09 -37.89
C ALA A 9 11.68 3.79 -37.30
N VAL A 10 10.70 4.11 -38.12
CA VAL A 10 9.44 4.72 -37.66
C VAL A 10 8.64 3.77 -36.77
N ALA A 11 8.57 2.48 -37.14
CA ALA A 11 7.88 1.47 -36.32
C ALA A 11 8.57 1.28 -34.95
N LEU A 12 9.91 1.27 -34.89
CA LEU A 12 10.65 1.18 -33.64
C LEU A 12 10.44 2.42 -32.75
N LEU A 13 10.45 3.62 -33.33
CA LEU A 13 10.21 4.85 -32.58
C LEU A 13 8.78 4.93 -32.05
N ALA A 14 7.80 4.49 -32.84
CA ALA A 14 6.42 4.41 -32.38
C ALA A 14 6.24 3.37 -31.25
N GLY A 15 6.89 2.21 -31.35
CA GLY A 15 6.89 1.18 -30.33
C GLY A 15 7.54 1.64 -29.02
N LEU A 16 8.69 2.31 -29.10
CA LEU A 16 9.36 2.90 -27.94
C LEU A 16 8.51 4.00 -27.30
N GLY A 17 7.93 4.90 -28.11
CA GLY A 17 7.04 5.96 -27.62
C GLY A 17 5.82 5.40 -26.88
N ALA A 18 5.17 4.37 -27.43
CA ALA A 18 4.06 3.69 -26.79
C ALA A 18 4.49 2.98 -25.48
N PHE A 19 5.64 2.29 -25.49
CA PHE A 19 6.17 1.60 -24.32
C PHE A 19 6.51 2.57 -23.17
N TYR A 20 7.22 3.65 -23.46
CA TYR A 20 7.56 4.66 -22.45
C TYR A 20 6.31 5.46 -22.00
N GLY A 21 5.38 5.76 -22.91
CA GLY A 21 4.12 6.42 -22.59
C GLY A 21 3.25 5.59 -21.64
N LEU A 22 3.07 4.29 -21.92
CA LEU A 22 2.32 3.36 -21.06
C LEU A 22 3.01 3.13 -19.71
N ARG A 23 4.34 3.09 -19.68
CA ARG A 23 5.12 2.96 -18.44
C ARG A 23 5.02 4.22 -17.59
N TRP A 24 5.09 5.40 -18.21
CA TRP A 24 4.92 6.69 -17.53
C TRP A 24 3.50 6.86 -16.99
N GLN A 25 2.48 6.50 -17.78
CA GLN A 25 1.08 6.53 -17.37
C GLN A 25 0.82 5.57 -16.19
N ARG A 26 1.37 4.35 -16.21
CA ARG A 26 1.29 3.39 -15.11
C ARG A 26 1.93 3.92 -13.83
N ASN A 27 3.12 4.51 -13.92
CA ASN A 27 3.78 5.12 -12.77
C ASN A 27 3.01 6.33 -12.21
N HIS A 28 2.34 7.11 -13.08
CA HIS A 28 1.50 8.24 -12.63
C HIS A 28 0.15 7.80 -12.05
N GLU A 29 -0.40 6.68 -12.49
CA GLU A 29 -1.64 6.14 -11.92
C GLU A 29 -1.40 5.53 -10.53
N HIS A 30 -0.28 4.84 -10.29
CA HIS A 30 0.07 4.37 -8.95
C HIS A 30 0.20 5.50 -7.91
N THR A 31 0.66 6.67 -8.31
CA THR A 31 0.76 7.83 -7.41
C THR A 31 -0.57 8.55 -7.18
N LYS A 32 -1.52 8.46 -8.10
CA LYS A 32 -2.84 9.10 -7.97
C LYS A 32 -3.85 8.28 -7.18
N HIS A 33 -3.75 6.94 -7.21
CA HIS A 33 -4.70 6.09 -6.50
C HIS A 33 -4.49 6.03 -4.99
N THR A 34 -3.29 6.32 -4.48
CA THR A 34 -3.02 6.34 -3.03
C THR A 34 -3.52 7.60 -2.32
N GLY A 35 -3.73 8.71 -3.04
CA GLY A 35 -4.10 10.00 -2.42
C GLY A 35 -5.59 10.36 -2.45
N VAL A 36 -6.32 9.95 -3.48
CA VAL A 36 -7.67 10.45 -3.76
C VAL A 36 -8.78 9.52 -3.25
N ALA A 37 -8.54 8.22 -3.16
CA ALA A 37 -9.53 7.25 -2.69
C ALA A 37 -9.87 7.38 -1.19
N LEU A 38 -8.93 7.92 -0.38
CA LEU A 38 -9.11 8.04 1.07
C LEU A 38 -9.92 9.29 1.49
N ASP A 39 -10.08 10.30 0.64
CA ASP A 39 -10.86 11.51 0.98
C ASP A 39 -12.36 11.36 0.73
N ALA A 40 -12.77 10.49 -0.17
CA ALA A 40 -14.18 10.28 -0.50
C ALA A 40 -14.90 9.32 0.45
N LEU A 41 -14.16 8.59 1.30
CA LEU A 41 -14.68 7.64 2.30
C LEU A 41 -15.72 6.62 1.80
N PRO A 42 -15.66 6.11 0.53
CA PRO A 42 -16.59 5.07 0.10
C PRO A 42 -16.46 3.81 0.96
N GLU A 43 -15.24 3.49 1.42
CA GLU A 43 -14.93 2.39 2.32
C GLU A 43 -15.62 2.55 3.68
N LEU A 44 -15.64 3.77 4.23
CA LEU A 44 -16.30 4.04 5.50
C LEU A 44 -17.81 4.03 5.39
N ARG A 45 -18.39 4.42 4.23
CA ARG A 45 -19.86 4.32 4.00
C ARG A 45 -20.31 2.87 3.95
N TRP A 46 -19.53 2.00 3.31
CA TRP A 46 -19.78 0.57 3.35
C TRP A 46 -19.80 0.06 4.80
N LEU A 47 -18.81 0.45 5.60
CA LEU A 47 -18.72 0.08 7.01
C LEU A 47 -19.95 0.54 7.80
N GLN A 48 -20.43 1.76 7.55
CA GLN A 48 -21.66 2.28 8.18
C GLN A 48 -22.86 1.40 7.86
N SER A 49 -23.04 1.03 6.58
CA SER A 49 -24.18 0.22 6.15
C SER A 49 -24.07 -1.24 6.61
N ASP A 50 -22.87 -1.83 6.52
CA ASP A 50 -22.65 -3.24 6.87
C ASP A 50 -22.80 -3.51 8.37
N LEU A 51 -22.29 -2.61 9.21
CA LEU A 51 -22.39 -2.73 10.66
C LEU A 51 -23.63 -2.06 11.26
N GLY A 52 -24.43 -1.34 10.46
CA GLY A 52 -25.61 -0.61 10.95
C GLY A 52 -25.21 0.48 11.96
N LEU A 53 -24.14 1.24 11.70
CA LEU A 53 -23.67 2.27 12.62
C LEU A 53 -24.64 3.43 12.72
N THR A 54 -24.89 3.91 13.93
CA THR A 54 -25.56 5.19 14.15
C THR A 54 -24.69 6.34 13.61
N ASP A 55 -25.32 7.50 13.34
CA ASP A 55 -24.57 8.69 12.88
C ASP A 55 -23.50 9.12 13.88
N THR A 56 -23.76 8.97 15.17
CA THR A 56 -22.79 9.29 16.24
C THR A 56 -21.61 8.33 16.22
N GLN A 57 -21.83 7.02 16.07
CA GLN A 57 -20.76 6.04 15.93
C GLN A 57 -19.95 6.28 14.67
N PHE A 58 -20.63 6.51 13.55
CA PHE A 58 -19.97 6.80 12.29
C PHE A 58 -19.12 8.07 12.33
N ALA A 59 -19.58 9.13 13.00
CA ALA A 59 -18.80 10.35 13.20
C ALA A 59 -17.50 10.07 14.00
N LYS A 60 -17.55 9.23 15.03
CA LYS A 60 -16.36 8.81 15.81
C LYS A 60 -15.38 7.98 14.95
N VAL A 61 -15.90 7.03 14.20
CA VAL A 61 -15.07 6.20 13.29
C VAL A 61 -14.36 7.08 12.25
N LYS A 62 -15.07 8.04 11.65
CA LYS A 62 -14.47 9.00 10.71
C LYS A 62 -13.35 9.82 11.35
N GLU A 63 -13.54 10.27 12.58
CA GLU A 63 -12.52 11.06 13.27
C GLU A 63 -11.26 10.23 13.60
N LEU A 64 -11.43 9.00 14.10
CA LEU A 64 -10.33 8.07 14.31
C LEU A 64 -9.57 7.79 13.00
N HIS A 65 -10.28 7.54 11.91
CA HIS A 65 -9.68 7.31 10.62
C HIS A 65 -8.92 8.53 10.09
N ARG A 66 -9.48 9.73 10.25
CA ARG A 66 -8.84 10.98 9.87
C ARG A 66 -7.55 11.24 10.65
N SER A 67 -7.54 10.95 11.95
CA SER A 67 -6.34 11.11 12.79
C SER A 67 -5.26 10.05 12.51
N TYR A 68 -5.66 8.84 12.13
CA TYR A 68 -4.73 7.75 11.79
C TYR A 68 -4.07 7.93 10.42
N ARG A 69 -4.79 8.48 9.44
CA ARG A 69 -4.36 8.58 8.04
C ARG A 69 -2.96 9.18 7.83
N PRO A 70 -2.58 10.33 8.44
CA PRO A 70 -1.24 10.88 8.25
C PRO A 70 -0.14 9.91 8.69
N LYS A 71 -0.37 9.17 9.78
CA LYS A 71 0.55 8.14 10.27
C LYS A 71 0.68 6.98 9.28
N CYS A 72 -0.43 6.51 8.73
CA CYS A 72 -0.44 5.46 7.71
C CYS A 72 0.35 5.88 6.45
N VAL A 73 0.13 7.09 5.94
CA VAL A 73 0.85 7.62 4.76
C VAL A 73 2.35 7.70 5.02
N GLU A 74 2.76 8.19 6.19
CA GLU A 74 4.17 8.28 6.57
C GLU A 74 4.83 6.90 6.69
N MET A 75 4.12 5.93 7.26
CA MET A 75 4.60 4.55 7.35
C MET A 75 4.81 3.93 5.96
N CYS A 76 3.85 4.10 5.04
CA CYS A 76 3.98 3.61 3.66
C CYS A 76 5.21 4.24 2.96
N ARG A 77 5.46 5.54 3.16
CA ARG A 77 6.63 6.21 2.61
C ARG A 77 7.93 5.60 3.16
N ARG A 78 8.02 5.40 4.48
CA ARG A 78 9.20 4.81 5.14
C ARG A 78 9.46 3.37 4.67
N ILE A 79 8.41 2.57 4.49
CA ILE A 79 8.51 1.21 3.95
C ILE A 79 9.09 1.24 2.53
N ALA A 80 8.56 2.10 1.66
CA ALA A 80 9.03 2.24 0.28
C ALA A 80 10.52 2.65 0.23
N GLU A 81 10.94 3.63 1.02
CA GLU A 81 12.34 4.08 1.10
C GLU A 81 13.28 2.97 1.62
N ALA A 82 12.85 2.23 2.65
CA ALA A 82 13.63 1.11 3.16
C ALA A 82 13.72 -0.03 2.14
N HIS A 83 12.67 -0.27 1.37
CA HIS A 83 12.66 -1.24 0.28
C HIS A 83 13.64 -0.85 -0.86
N GLU A 84 13.60 0.40 -1.34
CA GLU A 84 14.55 0.91 -2.34
C GLU A 84 16.01 0.77 -1.88
N LYS A 85 16.28 1.00 -0.59
CA LYS A 85 17.62 0.80 -0.02
C LYS A 85 18.05 -0.67 -0.09
N ILE A 86 17.17 -1.61 0.22
CA ILE A 86 17.43 -3.06 0.08
C ILE A 86 17.68 -3.42 -1.38
N GLU A 87 16.87 -2.95 -2.33
CA GLU A 87 17.05 -3.19 -3.76
C GLU A 87 18.41 -2.67 -4.27
N SER A 88 18.83 -1.49 -3.79
CA SER A 88 20.15 -0.92 -4.10
C SER A 88 21.28 -1.87 -3.68
N PHE A 89 21.24 -2.44 -2.47
CA PHE A 89 22.22 -3.43 -2.03
C PHE A 89 22.12 -4.73 -2.83
N ALA A 90 20.94 -5.24 -3.09
CA ALA A 90 20.72 -6.48 -3.82
C ALA A 90 21.25 -6.43 -5.26
N THR A 91 21.20 -5.26 -5.89
CA THR A 91 21.69 -5.05 -7.27
C THR A 91 23.19 -4.77 -7.33
N SER A 92 23.78 -4.16 -6.31
CA SER A 92 25.19 -3.76 -6.28
C SER A 92 26.12 -4.78 -5.64
N SER A 93 25.60 -5.68 -4.80
CA SER A 93 26.41 -6.66 -4.04
C SER A 93 25.89 -8.09 -4.25
N ARG A 94 26.82 -9.06 -4.18
CA ARG A 94 26.50 -10.50 -4.17
C ARG A 94 26.68 -11.13 -2.78
N THR A 95 26.99 -10.32 -1.78
CA THR A 95 27.21 -10.75 -0.40
C THR A 95 26.43 -9.83 0.54
N ILE A 96 25.98 -10.37 1.67
CA ILE A 96 25.28 -9.59 2.69
C ILE A 96 26.35 -8.94 3.59
N SER A 97 26.60 -7.65 3.32
CA SER A 97 27.45 -6.83 4.19
C SER A 97 26.73 -6.45 5.49
N PRO A 98 27.45 -5.96 6.52
CA PRO A 98 26.82 -5.43 7.74
C PRO A 98 25.80 -4.31 7.48
N GLU A 99 26.07 -3.44 6.49
CA GLU A 99 25.18 -2.35 6.08
C GLU A 99 23.92 -2.89 5.40
N TYR A 100 24.06 -3.92 4.55
CA TYR A 100 22.91 -4.59 3.94
C TYR A 100 22.05 -5.27 5.00
N GLN A 101 22.68 -5.96 5.96
CA GLN A 101 21.98 -6.59 7.08
C GLN A 101 21.23 -5.55 7.93
N ALA A 102 21.84 -4.38 8.18
CA ALA A 102 21.19 -3.28 8.89
C ALA A 102 19.96 -2.75 8.12
N ALA A 103 20.05 -2.62 6.78
CA ALA A 103 18.92 -2.20 5.95
C ALA A 103 17.77 -3.21 5.98
N LEU A 104 18.06 -4.51 5.94
CA LEU A 104 17.05 -5.57 6.07
C LEU A 104 16.33 -5.49 7.43
N LYS A 105 17.10 -5.26 8.50
CA LYS A 105 16.54 -5.12 9.84
C LYS A 105 15.67 -3.86 9.96
N GLU A 106 16.15 -2.72 9.45
CA GLU A 106 15.40 -1.46 9.43
C GLU A 106 14.04 -1.63 8.73
N HIS A 107 14.02 -2.28 7.55
CA HIS A 107 12.79 -2.57 6.82
C HIS A 107 11.83 -3.45 7.64
N ALA A 108 12.33 -4.51 8.27
CA ALA A 108 11.52 -5.39 9.12
C ALA A 108 10.95 -4.64 10.33
N ASP A 109 11.74 -3.80 11.00
CA ASP A 109 11.30 -3.01 12.14
C ASP A 109 10.18 -2.02 11.76
N ILE A 110 10.28 -1.38 10.59
CA ILE A 110 9.23 -0.47 10.08
C ILE A 110 7.94 -1.23 9.77
N HIS A 111 8.01 -2.44 9.23
CA HIS A 111 6.84 -3.28 8.99
C HIS A 111 6.12 -3.65 10.29
N VAL A 112 6.87 -4.03 11.32
CA VAL A 112 6.31 -4.31 12.66
C VAL A 112 5.63 -3.06 13.22
N GLU A 113 6.29 -1.90 13.17
CA GLU A 113 5.72 -0.63 13.62
C GLU A 113 4.42 -0.28 12.88
N CYS A 114 4.38 -0.51 11.57
CA CYS A 114 3.18 -0.29 10.74
C CYS A 114 2.04 -1.22 11.15
N GLN A 115 2.33 -2.51 11.32
CA GLN A 115 1.34 -3.51 11.72
C GLN A 115 0.77 -3.22 13.12
N GLU A 116 1.62 -2.87 14.09
CA GLU A 116 1.16 -2.45 15.41
C GLU A 116 0.27 -1.20 15.36
N ALA A 117 0.64 -0.20 14.56
CA ALA A 117 -0.15 1.01 14.40
C ALA A 117 -1.52 0.72 13.78
N MET A 118 -1.57 -0.18 12.79
CA MET A 118 -2.81 -0.62 12.15
C MET A 118 -3.71 -1.37 13.14
N LEU A 119 -3.17 -2.35 13.86
CA LEU A 119 -3.91 -3.11 14.87
C LEU A 119 -4.45 -2.19 15.97
N ARG A 120 -3.66 -1.26 16.46
CA ARG A 120 -4.10 -0.26 17.44
C ARG A 120 -5.29 0.55 16.91
N HIS A 121 -5.21 1.05 15.68
CA HIS A 121 -6.33 1.77 15.04
C HIS A 121 -7.58 0.91 14.92
N LEU A 122 -7.46 -0.39 14.57
CA LEU A 122 -8.60 -1.30 14.52
C LEU A 122 -9.23 -1.50 15.90
N TYR A 123 -8.43 -1.70 16.94
CA TYR A 123 -8.95 -1.88 18.30
C TYR A 123 -9.57 -0.59 18.86
N GLU A 124 -8.99 0.58 18.62
CA GLU A 124 -9.57 1.87 18.99
C GLU A 124 -10.89 2.11 18.27
N THR A 125 -10.99 1.74 17.00
CA THR A 125 -12.25 1.81 16.24
C THR A 125 -13.31 0.86 16.84
N ALA A 126 -12.94 -0.40 17.08
CA ALA A 126 -13.83 -1.39 17.68
C ALA A 126 -14.37 -0.96 19.05
N ALA A 127 -13.55 -0.29 19.85
CA ALA A 127 -13.95 0.23 21.18
C ALA A 127 -15.03 1.33 21.12
N THR A 128 -15.29 1.92 19.95
CA THR A 128 -16.38 2.91 19.76
C THR A 128 -17.72 2.26 19.37
N LEU A 129 -17.72 0.95 19.13
CA LEU A 129 -18.84 0.16 18.64
C LEU A 129 -19.50 -0.62 19.80
N ASN A 130 -20.72 -1.12 19.58
CA ASN A 130 -21.27 -2.09 20.52
C ASN A 130 -20.58 -3.47 20.35
N PRO A 131 -20.72 -4.41 21.29
CA PRO A 131 -20.01 -5.69 21.25
C PRO A 131 -20.21 -6.49 19.96
N GLU A 132 -21.42 -6.56 19.44
CA GLU A 132 -21.75 -7.31 18.22
C GLU A 132 -21.14 -6.65 16.98
N GLN A 133 -21.23 -5.32 16.87
CA GLN A 133 -20.62 -4.54 15.80
C GLN A 133 -19.09 -4.65 15.85
N ALA A 134 -18.49 -4.59 17.05
CA ALA A 134 -17.05 -4.70 17.25
C ALA A 134 -16.52 -6.06 16.83
N GLU A 135 -17.21 -7.14 17.16
CA GLU A 135 -16.85 -8.49 16.74
C GLU A 135 -16.89 -8.63 15.22
N ARG A 136 -17.97 -8.19 14.57
CA ARG A 136 -18.10 -8.20 13.11
C ARG A 136 -17.04 -7.35 12.43
N TYR A 137 -16.77 -6.16 12.95
CA TYR A 137 -15.73 -5.26 12.46
C TYR A 137 -14.35 -5.91 12.51
N LEU A 138 -13.94 -6.43 13.68
CA LEU A 138 -12.65 -7.08 13.85
C LEU A 138 -12.53 -8.35 13.00
N LYS A 139 -13.57 -9.16 12.91
CA LYS A 139 -13.59 -10.35 12.03
C LYS A 139 -13.33 -10.00 10.56
N THR A 140 -13.85 -8.86 10.11
CA THR A 140 -13.68 -8.40 8.73
C THR A 140 -12.31 -7.74 8.52
N MET A 141 -11.82 -6.93 9.47
CA MET A 141 -10.66 -6.08 9.25
C MET A 141 -9.33 -6.69 9.69
N LEU A 142 -9.31 -7.58 10.70
CA LEU A 142 -8.08 -8.20 11.18
C LEU A 142 -7.30 -8.98 10.11
N PRO A 143 -7.93 -9.73 9.19
CA PRO A 143 -7.19 -10.41 8.14
C PRO A 143 -6.33 -9.46 7.32
N PHE A 144 -6.83 -8.27 6.96
CA PHE A 144 -6.06 -7.27 6.20
C PHE A 144 -4.85 -6.75 6.96
N ALA A 145 -4.96 -6.56 8.28
CA ALA A 145 -3.85 -6.13 9.11
C ALA A 145 -2.81 -7.24 9.34
N LEU A 146 -3.26 -8.50 9.41
CA LEU A 146 -2.38 -9.65 9.65
C LEU A 146 -1.67 -10.12 8.37
N ASP A 147 -2.36 -10.02 7.22
CA ASP A 147 -1.80 -10.42 5.91
C ASP A 147 -1.01 -9.30 5.22
N PHE A 148 -0.90 -8.13 5.85
CA PHE A 148 -0.21 -6.97 5.28
C PHE A 148 1.23 -7.27 4.85
N SER A 149 1.95 -8.11 5.59
CA SER A 149 3.31 -8.56 5.26
C SER A 149 3.38 -9.53 4.07
N HIS A 150 2.27 -10.17 3.70
CA HIS A 150 2.24 -11.16 2.61
C HIS A 150 1.81 -10.55 1.27
N SER A 151 1.13 -9.41 1.26
CA SER A 151 0.64 -8.79 0.03
C SER A 151 1.71 -8.03 -0.75
N GLU A 152 2.79 -7.59 -0.11
CA GLU A 152 3.93 -6.95 -0.79
C GLU A 152 4.95 -7.94 -1.36
N SER A 153 5.11 -9.10 -0.76
CA SER A 153 5.86 -10.20 -1.37
C SER A 153 4.99 -10.83 -2.46
N GLY A 154 5.02 -10.23 -3.66
CA GLY A 154 4.31 -10.72 -4.83
C GLY A 154 4.35 -12.25 -4.88
N ASN A 155 3.18 -12.85 -4.95
CA ASN A 155 2.85 -14.26 -4.86
C ASN A 155 3.75 -15.15 -5.75
N LEU A 156 4.99 -15.39 -5.33
CA LEU A 156 5.96 -16.24 -6.02
C LEU A 156 5.64 -17.74 -5.87
N HIS A 157 4.62 -18.07 -5.08
CA HIS A 157 4.17 -19.42 -4.82
C HIS A 157 2.67 -19.58 -4.98
N LYS A 158 2.12 -19.26 -6.19
CA LYS A 158 0.84 -19.85 -6.57
C LYS A 158 1.13 -21.16 -7.28
N PRO A 159 0.64 -22.32 -6.79
CA PRO A 159 0.74 -23.60 -7.52
C PRO A 159 0.00 -23.55 -8.84
#